data_3e99d1bf89d9cc55b89e58a18bd56db9
#
_entry.id   3e99d1bf89d9cc55b89e58a18bd56db9
#
_cell.length_a   1.000
_cell.length_b   1.000
_cell.length_c   1.000
_cell.angle_alpha   90.00
_cell.angle_beta   90.00
_cell.angle_gamma   90.00
#
_symmetry.space_group_name_H-M   'P 1'
#
loop_
_entity.id
_entity.type
_entity.pdbx_description
1 polymer ?
#
loop_
_entity_poly.entity_id
_entity_poly.type
_entity_poly.pdbx_seq_one_letter_code
_entity_poly.pdbx_strand_id
1 'polypeptide(L)' 'MSEVPVWERYTLTVEEAAQYFHIGENKLRQIVKDNTDADYILQIGNRILIKRKKFEQYIDKCSAI' A
#
# COMPACT_ATOMS: atom_id res chain seq x y z
N MET A 1 -3.33 23.94 -5.30
CA MET A 1 -3.76 22.84 -4.46
C MET A 1 -2.59 22.29 -3.68
N SER A 2 -2.71 22.24 -2.39
CA SER A 2 -1.62 21.77 -1.56
C SER A 2 -1.55 20.23 -1.62
N GLU A 3 -0.33 19.73 -1.65
CA GLU A 3 -0.12 18.30 -1.63
C GLU A 3 0.05 17.81 -0.20
N VAL A 4 -0.63 16.73 0.10
CA VAL A 4 -0.48 16.10 1.41
C VAL A 4 0.75 15.19 1.35
N PRO A 5 1.70 15.33 2.28
CA PRO A 5 2.85 14.43 2.31
C PRO A 5 2.41 12.98 2.39
N VAL A 6 3.22 12.09 1.80
CA VAL A 6 2.88 10.67 1.74
C VAL A 6 2.60 10.09 3.12
N TRP A 7 3.38 10.48 4.12
CA TRP A 7 3.23 9.94 5.48
C TRP A 7 1.97 10.42 6.18
N GLU A 8 1.28 11.44 5.63
CA GLU A 8 0.02 11.93 6.19
C GLU A 8 -1.19 11.43 5.40
N ARG A 9 -0.99 10.78 4.27
CA ARG A 9 -2.08 10.28 3.46
C ARG A 9 -2.67 9.02 4.07
N TYR A 10 -3.98 8.92 4.02
CA TYR A 10 -4.64 7.69 4.47
C TYR A 10 -4.41 6.55 3.49
N THR A 11 -4.44 6.84 2.21
CA THR A 11 -4.24 5.83 1.17
C THR A 11 -3.10 6.24 0.25
N LEU A 12 -2.43 5.23 -0.31
CA LEU A 12 -1.33 5.42 -1.25
C LEU A 12 -1.60 4.61 -2.51
N THR A 13 -1.10 5.10 -3.65
CA THR A 13 -1.05 4.25 -4.83
C THR A 13 0.00 3.17 -4.62
N VAL A 14 -0.03 2.14 -5.47
CA VAL A 14 0.99 1.07 -5.38
C VAL A 14 2.39 1.66 -5.52
N GLU A 15 2.56 2.59 -6.45
CA GLU A 15 3.87 3.20 -6.66
C GLU A 15 4.33 4.00 -5.44
N GLU A 16 3.43 4.78 -4.86
CA GLU A 16 3.75 5.55 -3.66
C GLU A 16 4.08 4.64 -2.48
N ALA A 17 3.31 3.58 -2.31
CA ALA A 17 3.54 2.63 -1.24
C ALA A 17 4.87 1.91 -1.41
N ALA A 18 5.23 1.56 -2.64
CA ALA A 18 6.51 0.91 -2.91
C ALA A 18 7.66 1.79 -2.44
N GLN A 19 7.59 3.08 -2.71
CA GLN A 19 8.62 4.01 -2.29
C GLN A 19 8.60 4.23 -0.78
N TYR A 20 7.42 4.39 -0.22
CA TYR A 20 7.28 4.68 1.21
C TYR A 20 7.76 3.52 2.07
N PHE A 21 7.45 2.30 1.67
CA PHE A 21 7.80 1.11 2.44
C PHE A 21 9.11 0.46 1.97
N HIS A 22 9.76 1.02 0.98
CA HIS A 22 11.01 0.49 0.43
C HIS A 22 10.86 -0.95 -0.08
N ILE A 23 9.73 -1.22 -0.71
CA ILE A 23 9.45 -2.52 -1.31
C ILE A 23 9.48 -2.34 -2.82
N GLY A 24 10.07 -3.29 -3.53
CA GLY A 24 10.07 -3.23 -4.99
C GLY A 24 8.65 -3.17 -5.53
N GLU A 25 8.42 -2.35 -6.56
CA GLU A 25 7.07 -2.16 -7.09
C GLU A 25 6.47 -3.48 -7.59
N ASN A 26 7.26 -4.29 -8.29
CA ASN A 26 6.78 -5.57 -8.78
C ASN A 26 6.39 -6.50 -7.64
N LYS A 27 7.17 -6.50 -6.57
CA LYS A 27 6.87 -7.29 -5.39
C LYS A 27 5.57 -6.82 -4.75
N LEU A 28 5.41 -5.52 -4.63
CA LEU A 28 4.20 -4.96 -4.02
C LEU A 28 2.97 -5.25 -4.87
N ARG A 29 3.10 -5.15 -6.20
CA ARG A 29 1.99 -5.50 -7.08
C ARG A 29 1.59 -6.96 -6.92
N GLN A 30 2.55 -7.84 -6.72
CA GLN A 30 2.27 -9.25 -6.50
C GLN A 30 1.54 -9.46 -5.17
N ILE A 31 1.97 -8.76 -4.12
CA ILE A 31 1.29 -8.84 -2.82
C ILE A 31 -0.16 -8.39 -2.95
N VAL A 32 -0.40 -7.28 -3.64
CA VAL A 32 -1.75 -6.77 -3.84
C VAL A 32 -2.59 -7.76 -4.63
N LYS A 33 -2.02 -8.34 -5.68
CA LYS A 33 -2.74 -9.28 -6.54
C LYS A 33 -3.12 -10.53 -5.77
N ASP A 34 -2.25 -11.00 -4.89
CA ASP A 34 -2.47 -12.24 -4.14
C ASP A 34 -3.41 -12.02 -2.95
N ASN A 35 -3.63 -10.78 -2.54
CA ASN A 35 -4.36 -10.46 -1.32
C ASN A 35 -5.42 -9.39 -1.57
N THR A 36 -6.23 -9.55 -2.61
CA THR A 36 -7.21 -8.54 -2.99
C THR A 36 -8.28 -8.32 -1.92
N ASP A 37 -8.48 -9.30 -1.04
CA ASP A 37 -9.46 -9.20 0.04
C ASP A 37 -8.86 -8.67 1.34
N ALA A 38 -7.59 -8.31 1.33
CA ALA A 38 -6.93 -7.82 2.55
C ALA A 38 -7.51 -6.48 2.99
N ASP A 39 -7.49 -6.24 4.30
CA ASP A 39 -8.07 -5.02 4.85
C ASP A 39 -7.25 -3.77 4.53
N TYR A 40 -6.00 -3.94 4.10
CA TYR A 40 -5.19 -2.81 3.68
C TYR A 40 -5.41 -2.39 2.23
N ILE A 41 -6.25 -3.11 1.51
CA ILE A 41 -6.56 -2.82 0.11
C ILE A 41 -7.87 -2.05 0.04
N LEU A 42 -7.86 -0.95 -0.72
CA LEU A 42 -9.07 -0.19 -1.02
C LEU A 42 -9.20 -0.11 -2.52
N GLN A 43 -10.27 -0.67 -3.06
CA GLN A 43 -10.53 -0.64 -4.48
C GLN A 43 -11.62 0.38 -4.79
N ILE A 44 -11.29 1.35 -5.64
CA ILE A 44 -12.24 2.37 -6.07
C ILE A 44 -12.33 2.28 -7.58
N GLY A 45 -13.45 1.74 -8.10
CA GLY A 45 -13.59 1.51 -9.52
C GLY A 45 -12.47 0.62 -10.04
N ASN A 46 -11.67 1.13 -10.97
CA ASN A 46 -10.55 0.40 -11.54
C ASN A 46 -9.23 0.68 -10.83
N ARG A 47 -9.27 1.46 -9.74
CA ARG A 47 -8.05 1.86 -9.04
C ARG A 47 -7.92 1.08 -7.75
N ILE A 48 -6.69 0.69 -7.47
CA ILE A 48 -6.36 0.00 -6.22
C ILE A 48 -5.46 0.92 -5.41
N LEU A 49 -5.87 1.18 -4.18
CA LEU A 49 -5.11 2.00 -3.25
C LEU A 49 -4.77 1.17 -2.03
N ILE A 50 -3.70 1.54 -1.36
CA ILE A 50 -3.24 0.84 -0.18
C ILE A 50 -3.48 1.74 1.03
N LYS A 51 -4.18 1.20 2.04
CA LYS A 51 -4.41 1.91 3.28
C LYS A 51 -3.10 1.89 4.08
N ARG A 52 -2.47 3.05 4.19
CA ARG A 52 -1.10 3.14 4.73
C ARG A 52 -0.97 2.51 6.11
N LYS A 53 -1.82 2.89 7.03
CA LYS A 53 -1.71 2.39 8.41
C LYS A 53 -1.96 0.89 8.50
N LYS A 54 -2.92 0.40 7.74
CA LYS A 54 -3.22 -1.04 7.74
C LYS A 54 -2.07 -1.83 7.15
N PHE A 55 -1.46 -1.31 6.10
CA PHE A 55 -0.32 -2.00 5.49
C PHE A 55 0.90 -1.96 6.39
N GLU A 56 1.08 -0.87 7.15
CA GLU A 56 2.12 -0.82 8.16
C GLU A 56 1.96 -1.94 9.18
N GLN A 57 0.73 -2.17 9.63
CA GLN A 57 0.45 -3.25 10.56
C GLN A 57 0.75 -4.62 9.96
N TYR A 58 0.41 -4.79 8.68
CA TYR A 58 0.72 -6.03 7.97
C TYR A 58 2.22 -6.28 7.93
N ILE A 59 2.99 -5.25 7.60
CA ILE A 59 4.44 -5.37 7.52
C ILE A 59 5.04 -5.64 8.90
N ASP A 60 4.50 -5.03 9.93
CA ASP A 60 4.98 -5.24 11.29
C ASP A 60 4.88 -6.69 11.73
N LYS A 61 3.94 -7.43 11.16
CA LYS A 61 3.76 -8.84 11.46
C LYS A 61 4.64 -9.75 10.60
N CYS A 62 5.27 -9.19 9.58
CA CYS A 62 6.10 -9.96 8.67
C CYS A 62 7.55 -9.83 9.07
N SER A 63 8.28 -10.95 9.09
CA SER A 63 9.72 -10.91 9.31
C SER A 63 10.46 -10.75 7.99
N ALA A 64 9.80 -11.04 6.88
CA ALA A 64 10.37 -10.89 5.54
C ALA A 64 9.24 -10.82 4.53
N ILE A 65 9.50 -10.15 3.45
CA ILE A 65 8.57 -10.06 2.33
C ILE A 65 9.26 -10.52 1.06
#